data_d9cb9f125217b70d3940899037683cbe
#
_entry.id   d9cb9f125217b70d3940899037683cbe
#
_cell.length_a   1.000
_cell.length_b   1.000
_cell.length_c   1.000
_cell.angle_alpha   90.00
_cell.angle_beta   90.00
_cell.angle_gamma   90.00
#
_symmetry.space_group_name_H-M   'P 1'
#
loop_
_entity.id
_entity.type
_entity.pdbx_description
1 polymer ?
#
loop_
_entity_poly.entity_id
_entity_poly.type
_entity_poly.pdbx_seq_one_letter_code
_entity_poly.pdbx_strand_id
1 'polypeptide(L)'
;MTTAAASGTPAAPVTPDFTDRADFENADRGFVAGPSSTAISTDDGRVVWDFGSTAFLDGDCPDTVNPSLWRQSQLCARAGLYRVTDGIYQIRGFDLSNMTLIEGDTGVIVVDPLISAETSAAGLALYREQRGDRPVTGVLFTHSHIDHFGGIHGVVGRGDDVPILAPQSFMEHSVTENVSVGTAMLRRGAYYSGMNLGRGPTGLVGTGLGFTTSTGTTGILPATIEITGTGQVETVDGVVFHFQLTPGTEAPAEMNFHLPEHRALCMAENATHTLHNILSLRGAAVRDARIWSRCLDEAVQLFGSESDVLFASYHWPTWGTERLTAFLSEQCDLYAYLHDQTLRLANQGRTGTEIAELIELPPGLARSWHARGYYGSVSHNAKAIYQRYLGWYDGHPSSLWEHPPTESARRYVDCMGGVDAVVARAGQYVSEGDLRFAAQLLKHAVFADPDHSAAKELLARTFERLAHGAENATWRNCYLMGALELRQGVTKTPLSARGMTTALSVEQIFDTLATRVNGPEAWDHRATLDWHFTDLGEWYRTSLRNGALVPTRMDPVETAVGFEGAPGFEGTPADVTFTLTRPQLLDLLAGKGLDTIEHTGDIGALRTLVSVLDTTDPDFPIVTP
;
A
#
# COMPACT_ATOMS: atom_id res chain seq x y z
N MET A 1 29.53 38.35 3.34
CA MET A 1 30.69 37.45 3.43
C MET A 1 30.54 36.45 2.29
N THR A 2 31.34 36.65 1.26
CA THR A 2 31.41 35.80 0.07
C THR A 2 32.06 34.48 0.43
N THR A 3 31.29 33.40 0.53
CA THR A 3 31.83 32.04 0.63
C THR A 3 32.29 31.60 -0.74
N ALA A 4 33.60 31.37 -0.86
CA ALA A 4 34.24 30.80 -2.04
C ALA A 4 33.58 29.45 -2.36
N ALA A 5 33.06 29.29 -3.57
CA ALA A 5 32.67 28.00 -4.11
C ALA A 5 33.93 27.13 -4.19
N ALA A 6 33.96 26.04 -3.47
CA ALA A 6 34.97 25.01 -3.63
C ALA A 6 34.77 24.37 -5.02
N SER A 7 35.69 24.68 -5.95
CA SER A 7 35.79 24.01 -7.24
C SER A 7 36.46 22.64 -7.07
N GLY A 8 35.70 21.71 -6.47
CA GLY A 8 36.01 20.28 -6.52
C GLY A 8 35.29 19.67 -7.70
N THR A 9 35.99 18.93 -8.54
CA THR A 9 35.39 18.01 -9.53
C THR A 9 34.37 17.15 -8.76
N PRO A 10 33.11 17.02 -9.22
CA PRO A 10 32.17 16.13 -8.55
C PRO A 10 32.79 14.74 -8.44
N ALA A 11 32.89 14.20 -7.23
CA ALA A 11 33.30 12.83 -7.04
C ALA A 11 32.36 11.93 -7.85
N ALA A 12 32.91 10.89 -8.50
CA ALA A 12 32.07 9.91 -9.18
C ALA A 12 30.98 9.40 -8.22
N PRO A 13 29.74 9.22 -8.68
CA PRO A 13 28.67 8.75 -7.81
C PRO A 13 29.08 7.42 -7.17
N VAL A 14 28.94 7.34 -5.85
CA VAL A 14 29.22 6.12 -5.08
C VAL A 14 28.11 5.13 -5.40
N THR A 15 28.49 3.95 -5.90
CA THR A 15 27.54 2.87 -6.22
C THR A 15 27.92 1.59 -5.48
N PRO A 16 26.96 0.69 -5.20
CA PRO A 16 27.26 -0.63 -4.70
C PRO A 16 28.15 -1.44 -5.65
N ASP A 17 28.82 -2.44 -5.11
CA ASP A 17 29.65 -3.35 -5.90
C ASP A 17 28.78 -4.41 -6.61
N PHE A 18 28.66 -4.30 -7.94
CA PHE A 18 27.90 -5.25 -8.75
C PHE A 18 28.49 -6.67 -8.80
N THR A 19 29.73 -6.84 -8.35
CA THR A 19 30.34 -8.18 -8.21
C THR A 19 29.95 -8.88 -6.92
N ASP A 20 29.36 -8.16 -5.95
CA ASP A 20 28.84 -8.74 -4.72
C ASP A 20 27.64 -9.66 -5.00
N ARG A 21 27.77 -10.93 -4.60
CA ARG A 21 26.77 -11.97 -4.77
C ARG A 21 26.09 -12.40 -3.49
N ALA A 22 26.35 -11.75 -2.36
CA ALA A 22 25.85 -12.14 -1.05
C ALA A 22 24.31 -12.19 -1.00
N ASP A 23 23.62 -11.22 -1.63
CA ASP A 23 22.15 -11.23 -1.70
C ASP A 23 21.63 -12.40 -2.54
N PHE A 24 22.28 -12.79 -3.63
CA PHE A 24 21.89 -13.95 -4.42
C PHE A 24 22.07 -15.24 -3.63
N GLU A 25 23.18 -15.38 -2.90
CA GLU A 25 23.43 -16.53 -2.02
C GLU A 25 22.38 -16.60 -0.91
N ASN A 26 22.02 -15.46 -0.30
CA ASN A 26 20.99 -15.36 0.72
C ASN A 26 19.58 -15.62 0.14
N ALA A 27 19.28 -15.12 -1.05
CA ALA A 27 18.00 -15.35 -1.70
C ALA A 27 17.77 -16.82 -2.09
N ASP A 28 18.83 -17.56 -2.44
CA ASP A 28 18.78 -18.97 -2.77
C ASP A 28 18.93 -19.87 -1.53
N ARG A 29 19.38 -19.32 -0.38
CA ARG A 29 19.63 -20.09 0.83
C ARG A 29 18.34 -20.67 1.40
N GLY A 30 18.41 -21.95 1.78
CA GLY A 30 17.30 -22.69 2.38
C GLY A 30 16.22 -23.12 1.41
N PHE A 31 16.44 -23.04 0.09
CA PHE A 31 15.50 -23.55 -0.91
C PHE A 31 15.12 -25.00 -0.65
N VAL A 32 13.82 -25.29 -0.60
CA VAL A 32 13.24 -26.62 -0.36
C VAL A 32 12.58 -27.14 -1.63
N ALA A 33 11.65 -26.38 -2.20
CA ALA A 33 10.90 -26.78 -3.39
C ALA A 33 10.40 -25.55 -4.16
N GLY A 34 10.33 -25.68 -5.48
CA GLY A 34 9.67 -24.71 -6.36
C GLY A 34 8.15 -24.89 -6.43
N PRO A 35 7.44 -23.98 -7.13
CA PRO A 35 6.01 -24.12 -7.36
C PRO A 35 5.66 -25.45 -8.04
N SER A 36 4.58 -26.10 -7.59
CA SER A 36 4.10 -27.39 -8.15
C SER A 36 3.38 -27.22 -9.49
N SER A 37 3.05 -25.98 -9.89
CA SER A 37 2.39 -25.64 -11.15
C SER A 37 3.02 -24.41 -11.80
N THR A 38 2.76 -24.18 -13.08
CA THR A 38 3.23 -22.99 -13.81
C THR A 38 2.41 -21.73 -13.51
N ALA A 39 1.19 -21.90 -13.01
CA ALA A 39 0.29 -20.80 -12.66
C ALA A 39 -0.68 -21.22 -11.54
N ILE A 40 -1.20 -20.22 -10.82
CA ILE A 40 -2.28 -20.35 -9.85
C ILE A 40 -3.53 -19.74 -10.50
N SER A 41 -4.67 -20.45 -10.40
CA SER A 41 -5.94 -20.02 -11.00
C SER A 41 -7.08 -20.12 -10.00
N THR A 42 -8.13 -19.34 -10.24
CA THR A 42 -9.44 -19.50 -9.60
C THR A 42 -10.14 -20.78 -10.07
N ASP A 43 -11.21 -21.19 -9.39
CA ASP A 43 -12.00 -22.38 -9.73
C ASP A 43 -12.61 -22.31 -11.15
N ASP A 44 -12.88 -21.12 -11.68
CA ASP A 44 -13.37 -20.89 -13.04
C ASP A 44 -12.26 -20.85 -14.10
N GLY A 45 -11.00 -21.07 -13.69
CA GLY A 45 -9.84 -21.17 -14.58
C GLY A 45 -9.16 -19.84 -14.92
N ARG A 46 -9.57 -18.73 -14.32
CA ARG A 46 -8.89 -17.42 -14.48
C ARG A 46 -7.54 -17.45 -13.75
N VAL A 47 -6.46 -17.19 -14.47
CA VAL A 47 -5.11 -17.10 -13.88
C VAL A 47 -5.02 -15.87 -12.98
N VAL A 48 -4.60 -16.09 -11.73
CA VAL A 48 -4.37 -15.04 -10.73
C VAL A 48 -2.89 -14.78 -10.48
N TRP A 49 -2.03 -15.77 -10.75
CA TRP A 49 -0.58 -15.68 -10.66
C TRP A 49 0.07 -16.60 -11.69
N ASP A 50 1.11 -16.10 -12.39
CA ASP A 50 1.84 -16.83 -13.42
C ASP A 50 3.34 -16.79 -13.11
N PHE A 51 3.92 -17.92 -12.72
CA PHE A 51 5.33 -18.07 -12.41
C PHE A 51 6.23 -17.95 -13.64
N GLY A 52 5.74 -18.31 -14.82
CA GLY A 52 6.47 -18.18 -16.08
C GLY A 52 6.69 -16.73 -16.53
N SER A 53 5.91 -15.80 -15.99
CA SER A 53 5.95 -14.39 -16.36
C SER A 53 7.26 -13.67 -15.97
N THR A 54 8.10 -14.27 -15.13
CA THR A 54 9.41 -13.74 -14.70
C THR A 54 10.61 -14.32 -15.43
N ALA A 55 10.42 -15.32 -16.31
CA ALA A 55 11.52 -16.05 -16.95
C ALA A 55 12.49 -15.18 -17.76
N PHE A 56 12.03 -14.02 -18.26
CA PHE A 56 12.90 -13.07 -18.97
C PHE A 56 13.98 -12.45 -18.07
N LEU A 57 13.83 -12.49 -16.73
CA LEU A 57 14.80 -11.98 -15.76
C LEU A 57 16.06 -12.87 -15.62
N ASP A 58 16.05 -14.08 -16.17
CA ASP A 58 17.23 -14.96 -16.18
C ASP A 58 18.32 -14.46 -17.14
N GLY A 59 18.00 -13.53 -18.04
CA GLY A 59 18.93 -12.95 -19.02
C GLY A 59 19.76 -11.79 -18.48
N ASP A 60 20.62 -11.26 -19.38
CA ASP A 60 21.40 -10.06 -19.12
C ASP A 60 20.52 -8.82 -19.02
N CYS A 61 21.02 -7.79 -18.29
CA CYS A 61 20.31 -6.53 -18.15
C CYS A 61 20.20 -5.81 -19.51
N PRO A 62 18.98 -5.52 -19.99
CA PRO A 62 18.78 -4.79 -21.23
C PRO A 62 18.95 -3.28 -21.03
N ASP A 63 19.22 -2.53 -22.12
CA ASP A 63 19.34 -1.07 -22.10
C ASP A 63 18.06 -0.33 -21.67
N THR A 64 16.92 -1.02 -21.64
CA THR A 64 15.62 -0.48 -21.24
C THR A 64 15.35 -0.56 -19.75
N VAL A 65 16.29 -1.05 -18.93
CA VAL A 65 16.15 -1.17 -17.48
C VAL A 65 17.41 -0.67 -16.79
N ASN A 66 17.24 0.04 -15.68
CA ASN A 66 18.35 0.40 -14.80
C ASN A 66 19.02 -0.87 -14.25
N PRO A 67 20.35 -1.03 -14.33
CA PRO A 67 21.04 -2.26 -13.91
C PRO A 67 20.84 -2.62 -12.43
N SER A 68 20.75 -1.62 -11.56
CA SER A 68 20.47 -1.83 -10.13
C SER A 68 19.07 -2.40 -9.91
N LEU A 69 18.06 -1.86 -10.61
CA LEU A 69 16.70 -2.39 -10.57
C LEU A 69 16.60 -3.80 -11.18
N TRP A 70 17.34 -4.06 -12.28
CA TRP A 70 17.37 -5.40 -12.88
C TRP A 70 17.87 -6.45 -11.89
N ARG A 71 18.97 -6.16 -11.18
CA ARG A 71 19.49 -7.01 -10.11
C ARG A 71 18.43 -7.30 -9.03
N GLN A 72 17.75 -6.26 -8.55
CA GLN A 72 16.69 -6.42 -7.54
C GLN A 72 15.53 -7.27 -8.08
N SER A 73 15.13 -7.07 -9.32
CA SER A 73 14.05 -7.83 -9.96
C SER A 73 14.42 -9.32 -10.10
N GLN A 74 15.66 -9.64 -10.43
CA GLN A 74 16.16 -11.03 -10.46
C GLN A 74 16.09 -11.71 -9.08
N LEU A 75 16.39 -10.96 -8.02
CA LEU A 75 16.32 -11.45 -6.64
C LEU A 75 14.86 -11.66 -6.18
N CYS A 76 13.97 -10.72 -6.50
CA CYS A 76 12.54 -10.80 -6.18
C CYS A 76 11.78 -11.88 -6.99
N ALA A 77 12.33 -12.34 -8.10
CA ALA A 77 11.73 -13.38 -8.94
C ALA A 77 11.91 -14.81 -8.38
N ARG A 78 12.64 -14.98 -7.27
CA ARG A 78 12.87 -16.28 -6.63
C ARG A 78 11.58 -16.83 -6.03
N ALA A 79 10.96 -17.84 -6.65
CA ALA A 79 9.70 -18.42 -6.21
C ALA A 79 9.89 -19.81 -5.60
N GLY A 80 9.23 -20.09 -4.47
CA GLY A 80 9.25 -21.39 -3.83
C GLY A 80 9.07 -21.36 -2.32
N LEU A 81 9.26 -22.53 -1.73
CA LEU A 81 9.35 -22.75 -0.29
C LEU A 81 10.81 -22.72 0.14
N TYR A 82 11.11 -21.92 1.15
CA TYR A 82 12.46 -21.75 1.69
C TYR A 82 12.47 -21.94 3.20
N ARG A 83 13.47 -22.64 3.73
CA ARG A 83 13.72 -22.75 5.16
C ARG A 83 14.53 -21.55 5.64
N VAL A 84 13.95 -20.76 6.53
CA VAL A 84 14.63 -19.64 7.21
C VAL A 84 15.58 -20.17 8.30
N THR A 85 15.04 -20.99 9.18
CA THR A 85 15.74 -21.75 10.21
C THR A 85 14.92 -23.02 10.52
N ASP A 86 15.34 -23.85 11.45
CA ASP A 86 14.56 -25.04 11.83
C ASP A 86 13.21 -24.59 12.41
N GLY A 87 12.13 -25.18 11.88
CA GLY A 87 10.75 -24.85 12.25
C GLY A 87 10.18 -23.57 11.61
N ILE A 88 10.95 -22.78 10.86
CA ILE A 88 10.46 -21.56 10.20
C ILE A 88 10.73 -21.63 8.69
N TYR A 89 9.66 -21.44 7.91
CA TYR A 89 9.67 -21.51 6.44
C TYR A 89 9.02 -20.27 5.85
N GLN A 90 9.40 -19.91 4.62
CA GLN A 90 8.76 -18.84 3.84
C GLN A 90 8.35 -19.32 2.46
N ILE A 91 7.14 -18.97 2.06
CA ILE A 91 6.69 -18.96 0.67
C ILE A 91 7.05 -17.61 0.09
N ARG A 92 7.89 -17.60 -0.94
CA ARG A 92 8.36 -16.40 -1.65
C ARG A 92 8.00 -16.46 -3.12
N GLY A 93 7.66 -15.32 -3.73
CA GLY A 93 7.35 -15.23 -5.17
C GLY A 93 6.01 -15.85 -5.58
N PHE A 94 5.09 -16.12 -4.64
CA PHE A 94 3.72 -16.55 -4.90
C PHE A 94 2.74 -15.38 -4.97
N ASP A 95 3.18 -14.23 -4.51
CA ASP A 95 2.49 -12.95 -4.54
C ASP A 95 3.53 -11.82 -4.40
N LEU A 96 3.08 -10.60 -4.10
CA LEU A 96 3.94 -9.46 -3.83
C LEU A 96 4.76 -9.68 -2.55
N SER A 97 4.10 -10.06 -1.45
CA SER A 97 4.69 -10.31 -0.13
C SER A 97 5.11 -11.77 0.06
N ASN A 98 5.77 -12.06 1.17
CA ASN A 98 6.11 -13.41 1.63
C ASN A 98 5.09 -13.88 2.68
N MET A 99 4.70 -15.16 2.62
CA MET A 99 3.98 -15.82 3.69
C MET A 99 4.97 -16.65 4.53
N THR A 100 5.01 -16.42 5.85
CA THR A 100 5.86 -17.19 6.75
C THR A 100 5.05 -18.27 7.47
N LEU A 101 5.65 -19.43 7.64
CA LEU A 101 5.05 -20.62 8.23
C LEU A 101 5.94 -21.07 9.40
N ILE A 102 5.39 -21.08 10.62
CA ILE A 102 6.10 -21.42 11.85
C ILE A 102 5.50 -22.73 12.39
N GLU A 103 6.31 -23.76 12.53
CA GLU A 103 5.89 -25.06 13.05
C GLU A 103 5.69 -24.97 14.56
N GLY A 104 4.45 -25.25 15.01
CA GLY A 104 4.10 -25.39 16.42
C GLY A 104 4.10 -26.85 16.87
N ASP A 105 3.63 -27.10 18.09
CA ASP A 105 3.55 -28.43 18.68
C ASP A 105 2.61 -29.37 17.91
N THR A 106 1.47 -28.84 17.45
CA THR A 106 0.40 -29.65 16.83
C THR A 106 0.12 -29.29 15.38
N GLY A 107 0.51 -28.07 14.92
CA GLY A 107 0.21 -27.59 13.59
C GLY A 107 1.21 -26.57 13.07
N VAL A 108 0.71 -25.61 12.33
CA VAL A 108 1.50 -24.52 11.74
C VAL A 108 0.82 -23.18 11.95
N ILE A 109 1.60 -22.17 12.35
CA ILE A 109 1.17 -20.79 12.48
C ILE A 109 1.52 -20.06 11.18
N VAL A 110 0.55 -19.37 10.59
CA VAL A 110 0.70 -18.62 9.33
C VAL A 110 0.88 -17.15 9.65
N VAL A 111 1.97 -16.55 9.16
CA VAL A 111 2.22 -15.11 9.25
C VAL A 111 2.05 -14.52 7.86
N ASP A 112 1.21 -13.49 7.73
CA ASP A 112 0.92 -12.73 6.51
C ASP A 112 0.50 -13.61 5.31
N PRO A 113 -0.77 -14.05 5.26
CA PRO A 113 -1.25 -15.00 4.25
C PRO A 113 -1.45 -14.39 2.85
N LEU A 114 -0.55 -13.53 2.36
CA LEU A 114 -0.54 -12.95 1.01
C LEU A 114 -1.78 -12.09 0.68
N ILE A 115 -1.95 -11.70 -0.60
CA ILE A 115 -3.07 -10.88 -1.08
C ILE A 115 -4.34 -11.71 -1.30
N SER A 116 -4.20 -12.89 -1.92
CA SER A 116 -5.36 -13.65 -2.38
C SER A 116 -5.45 -15.05 -1.78
N ALA A 117 -6.68 -15.53 -1.60
CA ALA A 117 -6.96 -16.85 -1.08
C ALA A 117 -6.32 -17.96 -1.94
N GLU A 118 -6.30 -17.76 -3.25
CA GLU A 118 -5.73 -18.74 -4.19
C GLU A 118 -4.21 -18.83 -4.04
N THR A 119 -3.50 -17.71 -3.89
CA THR A 119 -2.04 -17.72 -3.74
C THR A 119 -1.62 -18.22 -2.36
N SER A 120 -2.34 -17.87 -1.30
CA SER A 120 -2.05 -18.36 0.05
C SER A 120 -2.35 -19.87 0.20
N ALA A 121 -3.46 -20.35 -0.40
CA ALA A 121 -3.78 -21.77 -0.43
C ALA A 121 -2.72 -22.59 -1.18
N ALA A 122 -2.25 -22.09 -2.34
CA ALA A 122 -1.19 -22.74 -3.10
C ALA A 122 0.14 -22.78 -2.33
N GLY A 123 0.48 -21.69 -1.62
CA GLY A 123 1.66 -21.63 -0.76
C GLY A 123 1.59 -22.62 0.40
N LEU A 124 0.45 -22.68 1.10
CA LEU A 124 0.23 -23.65 2.18
C LEU A 124 0.25 -25.09 1.66
N ALA A 125 -0.30 -25.35 0.47
CA ALA A 125 -0.25 -26.66 -0.16
C ALA A 125 1.19 -27.09 -0.46
N LEU A 126 2.02 -26.23 -1.04
CA LEU A 126 3.44 -26.51 -1.27
C LEU A 126 4.18 -26.83 0.04
N TYR A 127 3.91 -26.08 1.11
CA TYR A 127 4.47 -26.39 2.43
C TYR A 127 4.04 -27.78 2.90
N ARG A 128 2.74 -28.10 2.82
CA ARG A 128 2.20 -29.42 3.25
C ARG A 128 2.77 -30.59 2.45
N GLU A 129 2.98 -30.41 1.16
CA GLU A 129 3.65 -31.41 0.31
C GLU A 129 5.06 -31.77 0.84
N GLN A 130 5.78 -30.80 1.38
CA GLN A 130 7.17 -30.97 1.82
C GLN A 130 7.31 -31.30 3.32
N ARG A 131 6.35 -30.86 4.16
CA ARG A 131 6.44 -30.92 5.64
C ARG A 131 5.34 -31.77 6.29
N GLY A 132 4.41 -32.28 5.51
CA GLY A 132 3.24 -33.04 5.98
C GLY A 132 2.01 -32.16 6.19
N ASP A 133 0.85 -32.80 6.24
CA ASP A 133 -0.45 -32.15 6.33
C ASP A 133 -0.72 -31.65 7.76
N ARG A 134 -0.06 -30.54 8.12
CA ARG A 134 -0.24 -29.89 9.41
C ARG A 134 -1.45 -28.95 9.38
N PRO A 135 -2.34 -29.00 10.38
CA PRO A 135 -3.43 -28.01 10.49
C PRO A 135 -2.89 -26.61 10.77
N VAL A 136 -3.61 -25.58 10.34
CA VAL A 136 -3.32 -24.21 10.77
C VAL A 136 -3.83 -24.02 12.20
N THR A 137 -2.95 -23.66 13.12
CA THR A 137 -3.24 -23.51 14.55
C THR A 137 -3.16 -22.06 15.04
N GLY A 138 -2.76 -21.14 14.18
CA GLY A 138 -2.75 -19.71 14.45
C GLY A 138 -2.48 -18.91 13.20
N VAL A 139 -2.95 -17.66 13.19
CA VAL A 139 -2.62 -16.67 12.14
C VAL A 139 -2.12 -15.38 12.79
N LEU A 140 -1.17 -14.72 12.15
CA LEU A 140 -0.64 -13.46 12.59
C LEU A 140 -0.57 -12.49 11.41
N PHE A 141 -1.16 -11.30 11.58
CA PHE A 141 -1.02 -10.20 10.63
C PHE A 141 -0.01 -9.21 11.17
N THR A 142 1.07 -8.96 10.44
CA THR A 142 2.11 -8.03 10.91
C THR A 142 1.65 -6.58 10.87
N HIS A 143 0.82 -6.22 9.87
CA HIS A 143 0.31 -4.86 9.72
C HIS A 143 -0.94 -4.77 8.83
N SER A 144 -1.48 -3.55 8.68
CA SER A 144 -2.81 -3.29 8.12
C SER A 144 -2.88 -3.17 6.59
N HIS A 145 -1.86 -3.59 5.83
CA HIS A 145 -1.91 -3.61 4.36
C HIS A 145 -2.45 -4.94 3.81
N ILE A 146 -3.20 -4.84 2.70
CA ILE A 146 -3.97 -5.97 2.15
C ILE A 146 -3.11 -7.16 1.72
N ASP A 147 -1.87 -6.93 1.34
CA ASP A 147 -0.94 -7.98 0.91
C ASP A 147 -0.37 -8.83 2.06
N HIS A 148 -0.78 -8.54 3.30
CA HIS A 148 -0.42 -9.30 4.50
C HIS A 148 -1.61 -10.02 5.15
N PHE A 149 -2.84 -9.73 4.71
CA PHE A 149 -4.03 -10.39 5.27
C PHE A 149 -5.06 -10.85 4.24
N GLY A 150 -5.01 -10.30 3.02
CA GLY A 150 -6.06 -10.50 2.02
C GLY A 150 -6.33 -11.95 1.66
N GLY A 151 -5.32 -12.81 1.72
CA GLY A 151 -5.42 -14.25 1.43
C GLY A 151 -5.88 -15.14 2.58
N ILE A 152 -6.34 -14.57 3.69
CA ILE A 152 -6.70 -15.32 4.92
C ILE A 152 -7.61 -16.53 4.66
N HIS A 153 -8.56 -16.41 3.75
CA HIS A 153 -9.50 -17.51 3.43
C HIS A 153 -8.87 -18.68 2.65
N GLY A 154 -7.63 -18.54 2.20
CA GLY A 154 -6.86 -19.64 1.63
C GLY A 154 -6.18 -20.52 2.67
N VAL A 155 -6.05 -20.05 3.92
CA VAL A 155 -5.38 -20.75 5.01
C VAL A 155 -6.31 -21.08 6.19
N VAL A 156 -7.39 -20.32 6.36
CA VAL A 156 -8.41 -20.53 7.41
C VAL A 156 -9.76 -20.81 6.74
N GLY A 157 -10.36 -21.94 7.07
CA GLY A 157 -11.68 -22.33 6.60
C GLY A 157 -12.80 -21.52 7.27
N ARG A 158 -13.98 -21.49 6.62
CA ARG A 158 -15.15 -20.88 7.23
C ARG A 158 -15.59 -21.67 8.45
N GLY A 159 -15.54 -21.03 9.61
CA GLY A 159 -15.97 -21.65 10.90
C GLY A 159 -14.85 -22.31 11.68
N ASP A 160 -13.60 -22.24 11.21
CA ASP A 160 -12.44 -22.64 11.99
C ASP A 160 -12.23 -21.66 13.14
N ASP A 161 -12.06 -22.17 14.34
CA ASP A 161 -11.76 -21.39 15.54
C ASP A 161 -10.23 -21.34 15.73
N VAL A 162 -9.58 -20.45 14.93
CA VAL A 162 -8.13 -20.28 14.94
C VAL A 162 -7.81 -18.91 15.53
N PRO A 163 -6.90 -18.81 16.54
CA PRO A 163 -6.46 -17.53 17.06
C PRO A 163 -5.81 -16.68 15.96
N ILE A 164 -6.24 -15.42 15.86
CA ILE A 164 -5.72 -14.43 14.92
C ILE A 164 -5.13 -13.28 15.72
N LEU A 165 -3.83 -13.07 15.60
CA LEU A 165 -3.09 -12.01 16.26
C LEU A 165 -2.88 -10.85 15.27
N ALA A 166 -3.09 -9.62 15.73
CA ALA A 166 -2.80 -8.42 14.94
C ALA A 166 -2.43 -7.23 15.85
N PRO A 167 -1.74 -6.20 15.31
CA PRO A 167 -1.47 -4.99 16.08
C PRO A 167 -2.75 -4.23 16.38
N GLN A 168 -2.74 -3.49 17.48
CA GLN A 168 -3.86 -2.63 17.89
C GLN A 168 -4.34 -1.75 16.74
N SER A 169 -5.67 -1.56 16.64
CA SER A 169 -6.33 -0.79 15.57
C SER A 169 -6.15 -1.35 14.15
N PHE A 170 -5.73 -2.60 14.01
CA PHE A 170 -5.56 -3.25 12.71
C PHE A 170 -6.81 -3.12 11.81
N MET A 171 -7.99 -3.48 12.33
CA MET A 171 -9.24 -3.44 11.54
C MET A 171 -9.60 -2.03 11.10
N GLU A 172 -9.45 -1.03 11.97
CA GLU A 172 -9.74 0.37 11.67
C GLU A 172 -8.90 0.86 10.50
N HIS A 173 -7.58 0.65 10.57
CA HIS A 173 -6.64 1.12 9.54
C HIS A 173 -6.76 0.34 8.23
N SER A 174 -6.95 -0.98 8.29
CA SER A 174 -7.17 -1.81 7.10
C SER A 174 -8.41 -1.36 6.32
N VAL A 175 -9.49 -1.02 7.03
CA VAL A 175 -10.72 -0.53 6.41
C VAL A 175 -10.56 0.88 5.87
N THR A 176 -10.03 1.81 6.65
CA THR A 176 -9.91 3.21 6.26
C THR A 176 -9.09 3.36 4.98
N GLU A 177 -7.98 2.67 4.86
CA GLU A 177 -7.14 2.72 3.65
C GLU A 177 -7.84 2.11 2.43
N ASN A 178 -8.47 0.96 2.58
CA ASN A 178 -8.96 0.19 1.42
C ASN A 178 -10.41 0.51 1.04
N VAL A 179 -11.17 1.22 1.87
CA VAL A 179 -12.59 1.47 1.65
C VAL A 179 -12.91 2.96 1.49
N SER A 180 -12.54 3.83 2.43
CA SER A 180 -12.97 5.24 2.42
C SER A 180 -12.50 6.02 1.18
N VAL A 181 -11.26 5.81 0.73
CA VAL A 181 -10.69 6.37 -0.50
C VAL A 181 -10.28 5.25 -1.47
N GLY A 182 -10.83 4.06 -1.24
CA GLY A 182 -10.40 2.81 -1.88
C GLY A 182 -10.42 2.86 -3.41
N THR A 183 -11.43 3.44 -4.02
CA THR A 183 -11.52 3.58 -5.48
C THR A 183 -10.33 4.36 -6.06
N ALA A 184 -10.00 5.52 -5.48
CA ALA A 184 -8.88 6.34 -5.93
C ALA A 184 -7.53 5.65 -5.64
N MET A 185 -7.40 4.99 -4.49
CA MET A 185 -6.18 4.26 -4.14
C MET A 185 -5.95 3.05 -5.04
N LEU A 186 -7.00 2.27 -5.37
CA LEU A 186 -6.91 1.13 -6.29
C LEU A 186 -6.49 1.58 -7.70
N ARG A 187 -7.09 2.67 -8.22
CA ARG A 187 -6.73 3.22 -9.52
C ARG A 187 -5.27 3.68 -9.57
N ARG A 188 -4.82 4.44 -8.57
CA ARG A 188 -3.43 4.87 -8.45
C ARG A 188 -2.49 3.71 -8.12
N GLY A 189 -2.99 2.72 -7.38
CA GLY A 189 -2.29 1.46 -7.10
C GLY A 189 -1.96 0.69 -8.37
N ALA A 190 -2.90 0.57 -9.30
CA ALA A 190 -2.69 -0.06 -10.59
C ALA A 190 -1.57 0.62 -11.40
N TYR A 191 -1.40 1.95 -11.25
CA TYR A 191 -0.31 2.70 -11.88
C TYR A 191 1.05 2.33 -11.30
N TYR A 192 1.24 2.47 -10.00
CA TYR A 192 2.57 2.27 -9.40
C TYR A 192 3.00 0.81 -9.33
N SER A 193 2.05 -0.13 -9.27
CA SER A 193 2.35 -1.56 -9.37
C SER A 193 2.48 -2.07 -10.82
N GLY A 194 2.11 -1.25 -11.81
CA GLY A 194 2.24 -1.61 -13.22
C GLY A 194 1.34 -2.77 -13.67
N MET A 195 0.15 -2.92 -13.06
CA MET A 195 -0.67 -4.12 -13.22
C MET A 195 -1.09 -4.41 -14.67
N ASN A 196 -1.32 -3.36 -15.47
CA ASN A 196 -1.74 -3.47 -16.85
C ASN A 196 -0.56 -3.49 -17.84
N LEU A 197 0.67 -3.41 -17.37
CA LEU A 197 1.86 -3.49 -18.23
C LEU A 197 2.11 -4.94 -18.66
N GLY A 198 2.53 -5.10 -19.91
CA GLY A 198 3.11 -6.37 -20.37
C GLY A 198 4.36 -6.73 -19.56
N ARG A 199 4.53 -8.01 -19.26
CA ARG A 199 5.72 -8.52 -18.55
C ARG A 199 6.91 -8.54 -19.50
N GLY A 200 8.03 -7.95 -19.10
CA GLY A 200 9.24 -7.95 -19.91
C GLY A 200 10.09 -6.69 -19.81
N PRO A 201 11.21 -6.64 -20.51
CA PRO A 201 12.23 -5.57 -20.43
C PRO A 201 11.72 -4.15 -20.72
N THR A 202 10.75 -4.01 -21.62
CA THR A 202 10.13 -2.72 -21.95
C THR A 202 8.85 -2.42 -21.16
N GLY A 203 8.41 -3.36 -20.34
CA GLY A 203 7.23 -3.28 -19.49
C GLY A 203 7.56 -3.42 -18.01
N LEU A 204 6.75 -4.23 -17.31
CA LEU A 204 6.92 -4.54 -15.90
C LEU A 204 8.10 -5.48 -15.69
N VAL A 205 9.04 -5.07 -14.85
CA VAL A 205 10.17 -5.90 -14.39
C VAL A 205 10.08 -6.20 -12.89
N GLY A 206 9.19 -5.53 -12.16
CA GLY A 206 8.95 -5.68 -10.74
C GLY A 206 8.42 -4.40 -10.10
N THR A 207 8.22 -4.43 -8.79
CA THR A 207 7.77 -3.30 -7.98
C THR A 207 8.83 -2.81 -7.00
N GLY A 208 9.95 -3.53 -6.89
CA GLY A 208 11.02 -3.26 -5.92
C GLY A 208 10.90 -4.07 -4.62
N LEU A 209 9.68 -4.41 -4.19
CA LEU A 209 9.40 -5.32 -3.06
C LEU A 209 9.22 -6.77 -3.54
N GLY A 210 8.52 -6.96 -4.63
CA GLY A 210 8.25 -8.22 -5.28
C GLY A 210 8.03 -8.00 -6.77
N PHE A 211 7.43 -8.99 -7.46
CA PHE A 211 7.21 -8.85 -8.90
C PHE A 211 5.97 -8.02 -9.21
N THR A 212 4.82 -8.41 -8.70
CA THR A 212 3.52 -7.72 -8.86
C THR A 212 2.53 -8.23 -7.81
N THR A 213 1.31 -7.72 -7.81
CA THR A 213 0.19 -8.19 -6.98
C THR A 213 -0.60 -9.27 -7.68
N SER A 214 -1.06 -10.28 -6.94
CA SER A 214 -2.03 -11.26 -7.47
C SER A 214 -3.41 -10.61 -7.69
N THR A 215 -4.24 -11.25 -8.52
CA THR A 215 -5.59 -10.76 -8.87
C THR A 215 -6.69 -11.72 -8.40
N GLY A 216 -6.43 -12.50 -7.36
CA GLY A 216 -7.36 -13.46 -6.79
C GLY A 216 -8.40 -12.85 -5.86
N THR A 217 -9.01 -13.72 -5.04
CA THR A 217 -10.05 -13.36 -4.08
C THR A 217 -9.44 -12.83 -2.79
N THR A 218 -9.86 -11.65 -2.35
CA THR A 218 -9.39 -11.04 -1.10
C THR A 218 -10.43 -11.12 0.01
N GLY A 219 -9.97 -11.17 1.26
CA GLY A 219 -10.82 -11.15 2.43
C GLY A 219 -10.09 -10.57 3.65
N ILE A 220 -10.82 -10.46 4.77
CA ILE A 220 -10.26 -10.04 6.06
C ILE A 220 -11.04 -10.73 7.17
N LEU A 221 -10.35 -11.10 8.24
CA LEU A 221 -10.95 -11.56 9.49
C LEU A 221 -10.47 -10.65 10.63
N PRO A 222 -11.31 -10.38 11.64
CA PRO A 222 -10.91 -9.61 12.81
C PRO A 222 -9.88 -10.37 13.64
N ALA A 223 -8.99 -9.65 14.30
CA ALA A 223 -8.12 -10.21 15.31
C ALA A 223 -8.94 -10.76 16.49
N THR A 224 -8.53 -11.90 17.02
CA THR A 224 -9.04 -12.46 18.30
C THR A 224 -8.13 -12.07 19.47
N ILE A 225 -6.86 -11.73 19.17
CA ILE A 225 -5.86 -11.27 20.14
C ILE A 225 -5.21 -10.01 19.56
N GLU A 226 -5.38 -8.88 20.25
CA GLU A 226 -4.71 -7.63 19.88
C GLU A 226 -3.38 -7.48 20.62
N ILE A 227 -2.35 -7.09 19.88
CA ILE A 227 -1.07 -6.70 20.45
C ILE A 227 -1.11 -5.19 20.68
N THR A 228 -1.10 -4.80 21.95
CA THR A 228 -1.37 -3.42 22.40
C THR A 228 -0.14 -2.67 22.89
N GLY A 229 1.03 -3.36 22.97
CA GLY A 229 2.26 -2.71 23.41
C GLY A 229 3.51 -3.53 23.19
N THR A 230 4.64 -2.84 23.07
CA THR A 230 5.98 -3.46 23.09
C THR A 230 6.20 -4.20 24.40
N GLY A 231 6.75 -5.42 24.30
CA GLY A 231 6.99 -6.31 25.43
C GLY A 231 5.83 -7.25 25.76
N GLN A 232 4.68 -7.17 25.05
CA GLN A 232 3.65 -8.18 25.14
C GLN A 232 4.19 -9.52 24.65
N VAL A 233 3.80 -10.60 25.35
CA VAL A 233 4.21 -11.98 25.04
C VAL A 233 2.97 -12.82 24.87
N GLU A 234 2.88 -13.54 23.76
CA GLU A 234 1.82 -14.50 23.50
C GLU A 234 2.41 -15.87 23.17
N THR A 235 1.64 -16.91 23.45
CA THR A 235 2.00 -18.29 23.08
C THR A 235 0.90 -18.89 22.22
N VAL A 236 1.26 -19.33 21.03
CA VAL A 236 0.34 -20.00 20.08
C VAL A 236 0.93 -21.35 19.72
N ASP A 237 0.18 -22.42 19.92
CA ASP A 237 0.58 -23.80 19.61
C ASP A 237 2.01 -24.14 20.09
N GLY A 238 2.33 -23.73 21.34
CA GLY A 238 3.64 -23.94 21.97
C GLY A 238 4.72 -22.94 21.57
N VAL A 239 4.54 -22.13 20.54
CA VAL A 239 5.52 -21.13 20.08
C VAL A 239 5.33 -19.83 20.87
N VAL A 240 6.41 -19.32 21.45
CA VAL A 240 6.43 -18.05 22.19
C VAL A 240 6.83 -16.89 21.28
N PHE A 241 6.04 -15.82 21.29
CA PHE A 241 6.25 -14.58 20.54
C PHE A 241 6.48 -13.41 21.50
N HIS A 242 7.57 -12.68 21.31
CA HIS A 242 7.83 -11.40 21.98
C HIS A 242 7.59 -10.27 21.00
N PHE A 243 6.64 -9.38 21.26
CA PHE A 243 6.22 -8.34 20.31
C PHE A 243 6.87 -6.98 20.55
N GLN A 244 7.14 -6.28 19.45
CA GLN A 244 7.41 -4.84 19.42
C GLN A 244 6.32 -4.18 18.59
N LEU A 245 5.56 -3.25 19.17
CA LEU A 245 4.55 -2.48 18.46
C LEU A 245 5.19 -1.24 17.80
N THR A 246 4.96 -1.05 16.50
CA THR A 246 5.65 -0.04 15.69
C THR A 246 4.68 0.85 14.89
N PRO A 247 3.65 1.46 15.51
CA PRO A 247 2.62 2.21 14.80
C PRO A 247 3.20 3.45 14.11
N GLY A 248 2.75 3.71 12.88
CA GLY A 248 3.13 4.88 12.10
C GLY A 248 4.52 4.79 11.44
N THR A 249 5.11 3.60 11.43
CA THR A 249 6.31 3.27 10.64
C THR A 249 5.91 2.98 9.20
N GLU A 250 5.95 1.74 8.72
CA GLU A 250 5.47 1.38 7.39
C GLU A 250 3.94 1.46 7.29
N ALA A 251 3.23 1.02 8.33
CA ALA A 251 1.78 1.12 8.43
C ALA A 251 1.35 1.85 9.72
N PRO A 252 0.11 2.39 9.76
CA PRO A 252 -0.45 2.97 10.98
C PRO A 252 -0.58 1.96 12.11
N ALA A 253 -0.92 0.70 11.80
CA ALA A 253 -0.94 -0.43 12.70
C ALA A 253 0.07 -1.47 12.21
N GLU A 254 1.17 -1.62 12.94
CA GLU A 254 2.26 -2.52 12.57
C GLU A 254 2.99 -3.04 13.81
N MET A 255 3.55 -4.25 13.72
CA MET A 255 4.34 -4.89 14.77
C MET A 255 5.43 -5.79 14.21
N ASN A 256 6.56 -5.82 14.91
CA ASN A 256 7.62 -6.80 14.77
C ASN A 256 7.50 -7.86 15.86
N PHE A 257 8.15 -9.02 15.70
CA PHE A 257 8.18 -10.04 16.75
C PHE A 257 9.47 -10.84 16.73
N HIS A 258 9.88 -11.28 17.92
CA HIS A 258 11.01 -12.17 18.15
C HIS A 258 10.52 -13.55 18.62
N LEU A 259 11.14 -14.58 18.11
CA LEU A 259 10.92 -15.99 18.46
C LEU A 259 12.13 -16.50 19.25
N PRO A 260 12.11 -16.46 20.59
CA PRO A 260 13.29 -16.74 21.41
C PRO A 260 13.89 -18.14 21.18
N GLU A 261 13.04 -19.16 21.07
CA GLU A 261 13.49 -20.55 20.88
C GLU A 261 14.19 -20.78 19.53
N HIS A 262 13.77 -20.02 18.51
CA HIS A 262 14.34 -20.05 17.16
C HIS A 262 15.47 -19.05 16.97
N ARG A 263 15.71 -18.16 17.94
CA ARG A 263 16.62 -17.00 17.83
C ARG A 263 16.38 -16.22 16.52
N ALA A 264 15.11 -16.01 16.19
CA ALA A 264 14.68 -15.44 14.92
C ALA A 264 13.84 -14.18 15.12
N LEU A 265 14.14 -13.12 14.36
CA LEU A 265 13.47 -11.83 14.42
C LEU A 265 12.71 -11.57 13.13
N CYS A 266 11.40 -11.37 13.24
CA CYS A 266 10.56 -10.87 12.15
C CYS A 266 10.44 -9.35 12.22
N MET A 267 10.82 -8.68 11.15
CA MET A 267 10.76 -7.21 11.07
C MET A 267 9.58 -6.72 10.20
N ALA A 268 8.56 -7.55 10.02
CA ALA A 268 7.38 -7.17 9.23
C ALA A 268 7.77 -6.53 7.88
N GLU A 269 7.40 -5.28 7.64
CA GLU A 269 7.88 -4.48 6.51
C GLU A 269 8.84 -3.36 6.94
N ASN A 270 9.12 -3.24 8.26
CA ASN A 270 9.98 -2.21 8.82
C ASN A 270 11.44 -2.26 8.35
N ALA A 271 11.96 -3.45 8.01
CA ALA A 271 13.32 -3.63 7.51
C ALA A 271 13.34 -4.63 6.35
N THR A 272 13.46 -4.12 5.13
CA THR A 272 13.49 -4.88 3.88
C THR A 272 14.72 -4.50 3.05
N HIS A 273 15.11 -5.33 2.06
CA HIS A 273 16.30 -5.07 1.24
C HIS A 273 16.06 -3.97 0.18
N THR A 274 15.52 -2.83 0.61
CA THR A 274 15.32 -1.60 -0.19
C THR A 274 15.13 -0.40 0.73
N LEU A 275 15.41 0.82 0.24
CA LEU A 275 14.87 2.03 0.84
C LEU A 275 13.35 2.06 0.58
N HIS A 276 12.57 1.87 1.63
CA HIS A 276 11.12 1.92 1.52
C HIS A 276 10.61 3.36 1.34
N ASN A 277 9.46 3.54 0.72
CA ASN A 277 8.85 4.87 0.58
C ASN A 277 8.23 5.35 1.91
N ILE A 278 8.34 6.67 2.15
CA ILE A 278 7.68 7.35 3.28
C ILE A 278 6.25 7.78 2.93
N LEU A 279 5.89 7.76 1.65
CA LEU A 279 4.54 7.98 1.15
C LEU A 279 4.29 7.09 -0.05
N SER A 280 3.30 6.22 0.03
CA SER A 280 2.89 5.41 -1.11
C SER A 280 2.30 6.26 -2.22
N LEU A 281 2.68 6.01 -3.49
CA LEU A 281 2.11 6.70 -4.65
C LEU A 281 0.63 6.38 -4.88
N ARG A 282 0.14 5.25 -4.37
CA ARG A 282 -1.30 4.95 -4.39
C ARG A 282 -2.10 5.91 -3.51
N GLY A 283 -1.49 6.43 -2.48
CA GLY A 283 -2.11 7.22 -1.42
C GLY A 283 -2.10 6.43 -0.11
N ALA A 284 -1.78 7.10 0.97
CA ALA A 284 -1.81 6.64 2.35
C ALA A 284 -1.54 7.84 3.26
N ALA A 285 -1.64 7.66 4.57
CA ALA A 285 -1.06 8.60 5.52
C ALA A 285 0.46 8.67 5.31
N VAL A 286 1.04 9.89 5.40
CA VAL A 286 2.50 10.04 5.31
C VAL A 286 3.12 9.39 6.53
N ARG A 287 4.01 8.42 6.32
CA ARG A 287 4.74 7.67 7.35
C ARG A 287 5.70 8.55 8.12
N ASP A 288 6.05 8.14 9.33
CA ASP A 288 6.96 8.91 10.17
C ASP A 288 8.38 8.32 10.15
N ALA A 289 9.25 8.89 9.32
CA ALA A 289 10.65 8.43 9.20
C ALA A 289 11.42 8.52 10.54
N ARG A 290 11.05 9.46 11.43
CA ARG A 290 11.66 9.58 12.75
C ARG A 290 11.23 8.45 13.70
N ILE A 291 9.93 8.14 13.72
CA ILE A 291 9.43 7.00 14.50
C ILE A 291 10.03 5.71 13.93
N TRP A 292 10.06 5.58 12.61
CA TRP A 292 10.62 4.41 11.94
C TRP A 292 12.07 4.14 12.35
N SER A 293 12.95 5.15 12.28
CA SER A 293 14.35 4.98 12.72
C SER A 293 14.45 4.58 14.19
N ARG A 294 13.62 5.13 15.06
CA ARG A 294 13.61 4.78 16.49
C ARG A 294 13.16 3.36 16.76
N CYS A 295 12.12 2.90 16.04
CA CYS A 295 11.66 1.51 16.17
C CYS A 295 12.72 0.51 15.68
N LEU A 296 13.50 0.87 14.64
CA LEU A 296 14.62 0.04 14.20
C LEU A 296 15.74 -0.02 15.24
N ASP A 297 16.11 1.10 15.85
CA ASP A 297 17.08 1.14 16.95
C ASP A 297 16.60 0.36 18.18
N GLU A 298 15.31 0.51 18.55
CA GLU A 298 14.69 -0.25 19.63
C GLU A 298 14.72 -1.77 19.35
N ALA A 299 14.45 -2.20 18.09
CA ALA A 299 14.53 -3.61 17.71
C ALA A 299 15.96 -4.17 17.88
N VAL A 300 16.99 -3.38 17.53
CA VAL A 300 18.40 -3.75 17.77
C VAL A 300 18.66 -3.94 19.28
N GLN A 301 18.16 -3.03 20.10
CA GLN A 301 18.36 -3.07 21.56
C GLN A 301 17.62 -4.24 22.21
N LEU A 302 16.38 -4.52 21.78
CA LEU A 302 15.54 -5.57 22.35
C LEU A 302 15.97 -6.97 21.89
N PHE A 303 16.29 -7.14 20.62
CA PHE A 303 16.36 -8.46 19.98
C PHE A 303 17.68 -8.73 19.23
N GLY A 304 18.50 -7.71 18.99
CA GLY A 304 19.68 -7.84 18.11
C GLY A 304 20.64 -8.92 18.57
N SER A 305 21.04 -8.95 19.86
CA SER A 305 21.95 -9.96 20.42
C SER A 305 21.29 -11.34 20.60
N GLU A 306 19.97 -11.39 20.67
CA GLU A 306 19.20 -12.60 20.89
C GLU A 306 18.81 -13.32 19.58
N SER A 307 19.17 -12.73 18.42
CA SER A 307 18.78 -13.22 17.08
C SER A 307 19.98 -13.72 16.28
N ASP A 308 19.80 -14.86 15.62
CA ASP A 308 20.76 -15.44 14.68
C ASP A 308 20.30 -15.25 13.21
N VAL A 309 19.01 -14.96 13.02
CA VAL A 309 18.41 -14.66 11.72
C VAL A 309 17.34 -13.60 11.84
N LEU A 310 17.32 -12.69 10.86
CA LEU A 310 16.26 -11.72 10.62
C LEU A 310 15.55 -12.09 9.33
N PHE A 311 14.22 -12.05 9.34
CA PHE A 311 13.37 -12.19 8.15
C PHE A 311 12.27 -11.12 8.15
N ALA A 312 11.65 -10.92 7.00
CA ALA A 312 10.64 -9.90 6.81
C ALA A 312 9.52 -10.44 5.91
N SER A 313 8.45 -9.68 5.79
CA SER A 313 7.32 -10.01 4.92
C SER A 313 7.63 -9.79 3.42
N TYR A 314 8.87 -9.38 3.10
CA TYR A 314 9.41 -9.26 1.75
C TYR A 314 10.86 -9.72 1.68
N HIS A 315 11.33 -9.96 0.47
CA HIS A 315 12.71 -10.29 0.14
C HIS A 315 13.20 -11.57 0.81
N TRP A 316 14.48 -11.64 1.14
CA TRP A 316 15.19 -12.78 1.70
C TRP A 316 15.70 -12.47 3.10
N PRO A 317 15.90 -13.48 3.95
CA PRO A 317 16.42 -13.28 5.29
C PRO A 317 17.89 -12.84 5.33
N THR A 318 18.28 -12.28 6.47
CA THR A 318 19.66 -11.95 6.81
C THR A 318 20.11 -12.81 7.97
N TRP A 319 21.16 -13.64 7.77
CA TRP A 319 21.68 -14.56 8.77
C TRP A 319 22.96 -14.04 9.40
N GLY A 320 23.10 -14.26 10.71
CA GLY A 320 24.23 -13.92 11.57
C GLY A 320 23.98 -12.63 12.35
N THR A 321 24.13 -12.72 13.67
CA THR A 321 23.86 -11.65 14.65
C THR A 321 24.52 -10.33 14.27
N GLU A 322 25.81 -10.34 13.91
CA GLU A 322 26.53 -9.13 13.49
C GLU A 322 25.96 -8.51 12.21
N ARG A 323 25.59 -9.35 11.23
CA ARG A 323 25.06 -8.88 9.93
C ARG A 323 23.67 -8.29 10.07
N LEU A 324 22.77 -8.97 10.81
CA LEU A 324 21.41 -8.47 11.01
C LEU A 324 21.41 -7.18 11.84
N THR A 325 22.29 -7.07 12.85
CA THR A 325 22.44 -5.84 13.63
C THR A 325 22.97 -4.69 12.77
N ALA A 326 23.98 -4.95 11.93
CA ALA A 326 24.49 -3.95 10.99
C ALA A 326 23.42 -3.51 9.99
N PHE A 327 22.67 -4.46 9.43
CA PHE A 327 21.56 -4.19 8.51
C PHE A 327 20.48 -3.30 9.14
N LEU A 328 20.03 -3.61 10.36
CA LEU A 328 19.06 -2.79 11.10
C LEU A 328 19.60 -1.40 11.42
N SER A 329 20.86 -1.31 11.85
CA SER A 329 21.52 -0.04 12.17
C SER A 329 21.65 0.85 10.92
N GLU A 330 22.04 0.30 9.76
CA GLU A 330 22.12 1.05 8.51
C GLU A 330 20.73 1.50 8.03
N GLN A 331 19.67 0.69 8.20
CA GLN A 331 18.30 1.10 7.91
C GLN A 331 17.83 2.21 8.87
N CYS A 332 18.15 2.12 10.15
CA CYS A 332 17.89 3.17 11.14
C CYS A 332 18.54 4.48 10.72
N ASP A 333 19.86 4.45 10.41
CA ASP A 333 20.64 5.61 9.99
C ASP A 333 20.07 6.23 8.71
N LEU A 334 19.61 5.41 7.77
CA LEU A 334 19.04 5.85 6.50
C LEU A 334 17.78 6.71 6.71
N TYR A 335 16.81 6.23 7.52
CA TYR A 335 15.59 6.99 7.81
C TYR A 335 15.86 8.21 8.68
N ALA A 336 16.73 8.11 9.68
CA ALA A 336 17.15 9.23 10.51
C ALA A 336 17.83 10.32 9.68
N TYR A 337 18.76 9.94 8.81
CA TYR A 337 19.46 10.88 7.93
C TYR A 337 18.51 11.61 6.99
N LEU A 338 17.63 10.89 6.29
CA LEU A 338 16.65 11.50 5.37
C LEU A 338 15.71 12.46 6.11
N HIS A 339 15.22 12.06 7.28
CA HIS A 339 14.39 12.90 8.12
C HIS A 339 15.11 14.18 8.52
N ASP A 340 16.27 14.05 9.15
CA ASP A 340 16.96 15.19 9.76
C ASP A 340 17.53 16.16 8.72
N GLN A 341 18.05 15.64 7.59
CA GLN A 341 18.52 16.49 6.49
C GLN A 341 17.36 17.21 5.79
N THR A 342 16.22 16.57 5.63
CA THR A 342 15.02 17.23 5.10
C THR A 342 14.61 18.40 5.98
N LEU A 343 14.48 18.19 7.30
CA LEU A 343 14.10 19.26 8.23
C LEU A 343 15.16 20.36 8.33
N ARG A 344 16.45 19.99 8.31
CA ARG A 344 17.55 20.97 8.32
C ARG A 344 17.46 21.92 7.14
N LEU A 345 17.19 21.41 5.94
CA LEU A 345 17.07 22.20 4.71
C LEU A 345 15.74 22.98 4.67
N ALA A 346 14.64 22.39 5.13
CA ALA A 346 13.35 23.07 5.28
C ALA A 346 13.46 24.27 6.22
N ASN A 347 14.19 24.14 7.34
CA ASN A 347 14.49 25.24 8.26
C ASN A 347 15.42 26.33 7.68
N GLN A 348 16.02 26.07 6.51
CA GLN A 348 16.75 27.08 5.71
C GLN A 348 15.87 27.69 4.61
N GLY A 349 14.57 27.41 4.58
CA GLY A 349 13.61 27.92 3.62
C GLY A 349 13.59 27.19 2.28
N ARG A 350 14.12 25.95 2.21
CA ARG A 350 14.05 25.15 1.00
C ARG A 350 12.71 24.45 0.88
N THR A 351 12.17 24.43 -0.33
CA THR A 351 10.96 23.65 -0.68
C THR A 351 11.26 22.16 -0.78
N GLY A 352 10.25 21.33 -0.70
CA GLY A 352 10.41 19.87 -0.84
C GLY A 352 11.07 19.45 -2.14
N THR A 353 10.83 20.17 -3.24
CA THR A 353 11.46 19.91 -4.54
C THR A 353 12.95 20.27 -4.53
N GLU A 354 13.34 21.40 -3.95
CA GLU A 354 14.74 21.78 -3.81
C GLU A 354 15.50 20.82 -2.90
N ILE A 355 14.90 20.42 -1.78
CA ILE A 355 15.49 19.47 -0.82
C ILE A 355 15.77 18.13 -1.50
N ALA A 356 14.83 17.67 -2.32
CA ALA A 356 14.95 16.42 -3.06
C ALA A 356 16.14 16.37 -4.05
N GLU A 357 16.60 17.55 -4.50
CA GLU A 357 17.78 17.69 -5.38
C GLU A 357 19.09 17.92 -4.58
N LEU A 358 18.99 18.30 -3.31
CA LEU A 358 20.14 18.66 -2.48
C LEU A 358 20.63 17.54 -1.56
N ILE A 359 19.75 16.57 -1.24
CA ILE A 359 20.13 15.46 -0.35
C ILE A 359 20.88 14.40 -1.15
N GLU A 360 22.09 14.11 -0.70
CA GLU A 360 22.90 12.99 -1.14
C GLU A 360 23.11 12.03 0.03
N LEU A 361 23.07 10.72 -0.21
CA LEU A 361 23.33 9.74 0.84
C LEU A 361 24.81 9.74 1.23
N PRO A 362 25.13 9.55 2.51
CA PRO A 362 26.50 9.30 2.95
C PRO A 362 27.12 8.12 2.19
N PRO A 363 28.43 8.17 1.87
CA PRO A 363 29.08 7.11 1.08
C PRO A 363 28.96 5.69 1.63
N GLY A 364 28.78 5.55 2.96
CA GLY A 364 28.50 4.26 3.59
C GLY A 364 27.17 3.71 3.13
N LEU A 365 26.10 4.46 3.32
CA LEU A 365 24.74 4.07 2.92
C LEU A 365 24.60 3.95 1.39
N ALA A 366 25.24 4.83 0.62
CA ALA A 366 25.19 4.78 -0.84
C ALA A 366 25.78 3.50 -1.46
N ARG A 367 26.67 2.80 -0.72
CA ARG A 367 27.26 1.51 -1.13
C ARG A 367 26.38 0.30 -0.76
N SER A 368 25.45 0.45 0.16
CA SER A 368 24.62 -0.65 0.65
C SER A 368 23.46 -0.95 -0.31
N TRP A 369 23.32 -2.22 -0.74
CA TRP A 369 22.24 -2.63 -1.64
C TRP A 369 20.86 -2.39 -1.05
N HIS A 370 20.68 -2.63 0.24
CA HIS A 370 19.41 -2.40 0.95
C HIS A 370 19.07 -0.92 1.17
N ALA A 371 19.98 0.01 0.88
CA ALA A 371 19.72 1.45 0.89
C ALA A 371 19.34 2.00 -0.51
N ARG A 372 19.29 1.14 -1.54
CA ARG A 372 18.88 1.56 -2.90
C ARG A 372 17.37 1.80 -2.98
N GLY A 373 17.02 2.73 -3.84
CA GLY A 373 15.66 3.27 -3.91
C GLY A 373 14.71 2.51 -4.84
N TYR A 374 14.61 1.20 -4.70
CA TYR A 374 13.77 0.40 -5.60
C TYR A 374 12.27 0.64 -5.42
N TYR A 375 11.84 0.94 -4.19
CA TYR A 375 10.43 1.16 -3.84
C TYR A 375 10.16 2.58 -3.32
N GLY A 376 11.02 3.13 -2.46
CA GLY A 376 11.18 4.55 -2.20
C GLY A 376 12.35 5.13 -3.00
N SER A 377 12.69 6.38 -2.77
CA SER A 377 13.94 7.00 -3.22
C SER A 377 14.26 8.22 -2.36
N VAL A 378 15.50 8.67 -2.39
CA VAL A 378 15.90 9.90 -1.66
C VAL A 378 14.99 11.06 -2.04
N SER A 379 14.80 11.30 -3.34
CA SER A 379 13.94 12.37 -3.86
C SER A 379 12.48 12.20 -3.44
N HIS A 380 11.94 10.99 -3.51
CA HIS A 380 10.57 10.68 -3.12
C HIS A 380 10.37 10.92 -1.62
N ASN A 381 11.26 10.35 -0.80
CA ASN A 381 11.15 10.37 0.66
C ASN A 381 11.38 11.77 1.24
N ALA A 382 12.30 12.56 0.68
CA ALA A 382 12.48 13.96 1.09
C ALA A 382 11.19 14.78 0.89
N LYS A 383 10.52 14.63 -0.26
CA LYS A 383 9.23 15.28 -0.52
C LYS A 383 8.12 14.79 0.43
N ALA A 384 8.11 13.51 0.74
CA ALA A 384 7.14 12.92 1.67
C ALA A 384 7.35 13.44 3.10
N ILE A 385 8.58 13.48 3.59
CA ILE A 385 8.93 14.04 4.90
C ILE A 385 8.56 15.52 4.95
N TYR A 386 8.90 16.31 3.92
CA TYR A 386 8.49 17.72 3.82
C TYR A 386 6.97 17.86 3.94
N GLN A 387 6.21 17.07 3.17
CA GLN A 387 4.74 17.08 3.19
C GLN A 387 4.17 16.75 4.58
N ARG A 388 4.78 15.82 5.33
CA ARG A 388 4.33 15.47 6.68
C ARG A 388 4.34 16.66 7.63
N TYR A 389 5.33 17.54 7.53
CA TYR A 389 5.51 18.68 8.43
C TYR A 389 4.89 19.97 7.92
N LEU A 390 4.94 20.25 6.63
CA LEU A 390 4.57 21.52 6.03
C LEU A 390 3.36 21.42 5.08
N GLY A 391 2.88 20.22 4.80
CA GLY A 391 1.72 20.00 3.94
C GLY A 391 1.98 20.28 2.46
N TRP A 392 0.90 20.56 1.73
CA TRP A 392 0.92 20.78 0.29
C TRP A 392 1.44 22.17 -0.13
N TYR A 393 1.37 23.15 0.78
CA TYR A 393 1.72 24.53 0.49
C TYR A 393 3.23 24.75 0.56
N ASP A 394 3.81 25.28 -0.53
CA ASP A 394 5.25 25.50 -0.67
C ASP A 394 5.77 26.78 -0.02
N GLY A 395 4.87 27.62 0.55
CA GLY A 395 5.17 28.90 1.16
C GLY A 395 5.08 30.10 0.20
N HIS A 396 4.98 29.89 -1.13
CA HIS A 396 4.88 30.97 -2.09
C HIS A 396 3.42 31.42 -2.27
N PRO A 397 3.08 32.72 -2.10
CA PRO A 397 1.70 33.17 -2.15
C PRO A 397 0.94 32.86 -3.45
N SER A 398 1.63 32.74 -4.59
CA SER A 398 0.99 32.37 -5.86
C SER A 398 0.47 30.93 -5.91
N SER A 399 1.01 30.04 -5.06
CA SER A 399 0.57 28.64 -4.96
C SER A 399 -0.68 28.45 -4.09
N LEU A 400 -1.19 29.53 -3.44
CA LEU A 400 -2.40 29.45 -2.61
C LEU A 400 -3.68 29.25 -3.42
N TRP A 401 -3.74 29.81 -4.63
CA TRP A 401 -4.95 29.76 -5.46
C TRP A 401 -4.61 29.61 -6.94
N GLU A 402 -4.04 28.48 -7.28
CA GLU A 402 -3.73 28.10 -8.64
C GLU A 402 -5.00 27.74 -9.41
N HIS A 403 -4.98 27.95 -10.72
CA HIS A 403 -6.05 27.42 -11.57
C HIS A 403 -6.02 25.89 -11.60
N PRO A 404 -7.20 25.23 -11.79
CA PRO A 404 -7.24 23.79 -12.05
C PRO A 404 -6.34 23.41 -13.24
N PRO A 405 -5.86 22.15 -13.29
CA PRO A 405 -4.84 21.73 -14.28
C PRO A 405 -5.15 22.09 -15.72
N THR A 406 -6.38 21.85 -16.20
CA THR A 406 -6.81 22.15 -17.57
C THR A 406 -6.79 23.66 -17.86
N GLU A 407 -7.31 24.48 -16.94
CA GLU A 407 -7.33 25.93 -17.08
C GLU A 407 -5.94 26.55 -17.02
N SER A 408 -5.08 26.01 -16.16
CA SER A 408 -3.68 26.36 -16.08
C SER A 408 -2.95 26.02 -17.38
N ALA A 409 -3.16 24.80 -17.89
CA ALA A 409 -2.54 24.32 -19.12
C ALA A 409 -2.89 25.18 -20.34
N ARG A 410 -4.16 25.54 -20.51
CA ARG A 410 -4.61 26.41 -21.61
C ARG A 410 -3.88 27.77 -21.63
N ARG A 411 -3.70 28.38 -20.44
CA ARG A 411 -3.02 29.68 -20.31
C ARG A 411 -1.51 29.55 -20.61
N TYR A 412 -0.86 28.53 -20.09
CA TYR A 412 0.56 28.29 -20.39
C TYR A 412 0.78 28.03 -21.88
N VAL A 413 -0.05 27.20 -22.49
CA VAL A 413 0.04 26.89 -23.94
C VAL A 413 -0.21 28.12 -24.80
N ASP A 414 -1.20 28.95 -24.46
CA ASP A 414 -1.44 30.22 -25.15
C ASP A 414 -0.23 31.17 -25.07
N CYS A 415 0.33 31.36 -23.85
CA CYS A 415 1.53 32.17 -23.66
C CYS A 415 2.76 31.65 -24.43
N MET A 416 2.84 30.34 -24.71
CA MET A 416 3.94 29.71 -25.44
C MET A 416 3.70 29.62 -26.96
N GLY A 417 2.61 30.17 -27.48
CA GLY A 417 2.31 30.24 -28.91
C GLY A 417 1.52 29.05 -29.46
N GLY A 418 0.81 28.34 -28.61
CA GLY A 418 -0.08 27.24 -28.99
C GLY A 418 0.53 25.85 -28.82
N VAL A 419 -0.33 24.81 -28.95
CA VAL A 419 0.06 23.41 -28.69
C VAL A 419 1.21 22.95 -29.59
N ASP A 420 1.18 23.26 -30.90
CA ASP A 420 2.24 22.87 -31.83
C ASP A 420 3.61 23.47 -31.46
N ALA A 421 3.62 24.75 -31.00
CA ALA A 421 4.85 25.39 -30.55
C ALA A 421 5.41 24.74 -29.29
N VAL A 422 4.54 24.36 -28.35
CA VAL A 422 4.92 23.63 -27.14
C VAL A 422 5.50 22.24 -27.49
N VAL A 423 4.84 21.50 -28.38
CA VAL A 423 5.31 20.17 -28.84
C VAL A 423 6.68 20.28 -29.53
N ALA A 424 6.85 21.26 -30.41
CA ALA A 424 8.13 21.49 -31.09
C ALA A 424 9.25 21.82 -30.07
N ARG A 425 8.97 22.68 -29.10
CA ARG A 425 9.92 23.05 -28.06
C ARG A 425 10.25 21.89 -27.14
N ALA A 426 9.24 21.12 -26.72
CA ALA A 426 9.46 19.90 -25.93
C ALA A 426 10.32 18.87 -26.68
N GLY A 427 10.13 18.73 -28.00
CA GLY A 427 10.97 17.89 -28.85
C GLY A 427 12.45 18.28 -28.82
N GLN A 428 12.76 19.58 -28.72
CA GLN A 428 14.15 20.06 -28.54
C GLN A 428 14.71 19.60 -27.19
N TYR A 429 13.97 19.79 -26.08
CA TYR A 429 14.39 19.31 -24.74
C TYR A 429 14.58 17.80 -24.71
N VAL A 430 13.72 17.03 -25.38
CA VAL A 430 13.90 15.57 -25.52
C VAL A 430 15.21 15.24 -26.22
N SER A 431 15.59 15.99 -27.27
CA SER A 431 16.84 15.77 -27.99
C SER A 431 18.09 16.21 -27.20
N GLU A 432 17.95 17.22 -26.34
CA GLU A 432 18.97 17.72 -25.42
C GLU A 432 19.12 16.82 -24.16
N GLY A 433 18.18 15.88 -23.93
CA GLY A 433 18.19 14.99 -22.77
C GLY A 433 17.47 15.52 -21.54
N ASP A 434 16.88 16.72 -21.57
CA ASP A 434 16.06 17.26 -20.48
C ASP A 434 14.62 16.70 -20.55
N LEU A 435 14.53 15.42 -20.24
CA LEU A 435 13.25 14.69 -20.26
C LEU A 435 12.28 15.17 -19.20
N ARG A 436 12.78 15.65 -18.07
CA ARG A 436 11.94 16.13 -16.96
C ARG A 436 11.14 17.36 -17.37
N PHE A 437 11.82 18.35 -17.96
CA PHE A 437 11.16 19.56 -18.41
C PHE A 437 10.29 19.30 -19.64
N ALA A 438 10.75 18.47 -20.58
CA ALA A 438 9.94 18.02 -21.72
C ALA A 438 8.59 17.41 -21.26
N ALA A 439 8.59 16.54 -20.27
CA ALA A 439 7.37 15.95 -19.73
C ALA A 439 6.43 17.00 -19.10
N GLN A 440 6.97 18.01 -18.40
CA GLN A 440 6.18 19.11 -17.83
C GLN A 440 5.50 19.94 -18.93
N LEU A 441 6.23 20.32 -19.96
CA LEU A 441 5.68 21.06 -21.11
C LEU A 441 4.58 20.25 -21.82
N LEU A 442 4.85 18.97 -22.10
CA LEU A 442 3.90 18.08 -22.79
C LEU A 442 2.64 17.79 -21.96
N LYS A 443 2.75 17.75 -20.63
CA LYS A 443 1.57 17.72 -19.75
C LYS A 443 0.66 18.90 -20.04
N HIS A 444 1.19 20.12 -20.14
CA HIS A 444 0.38 21.28 -20.48
C HIS A 444 -0.23 21.17 -21.88
N ALA A 445 0.52 20.68 -22.89
CA ALA A 445 -0.01 20.47 -24.24
C ALA A 445 -1.19 19.49 -24.25
N VAL A 446 -1.06 18.33 -23.60
CA VAL A 446 -2.12 17.29 -23.53
C VAL A 446 -3.33 17.77 -22.72
N PHE A 447 -3.13 18.52 -21.63
CA PHE A 447 -4.25 19.07 -20.84
C PHE A 447 -4.96 20.24 -21.51
N ALA A 448 -4.27 20.99 -22.37
CA ALA A 448 -4.89 22.08 -23.16
C ALA A 448 -5.67 21.54 -24.37
N ASP A 449 -5.15 20.49 -25.02
CA ASP A 449 -5.74 19.81 -26.17
C ASP A 449 -5.55 18.29 -26.06
N PRO A 450 -6.50 17.58 -25.41
CA PRO A 450 -6.39 16.13 -25.19
C PRO A 450 -6.51 15.30 -26.46
N ASP A 451 -6.92 15.88 -27.59
CA ASP A 451 -7.02 15.20 -28.88
C ASP A 451 -5.76 15.35 -29.74
N HIS A 452 -4.79 16.15 -29.31
CA HIS A 452 -3.55 16.39 -30.04
C HIS A 452 -2.63 15.17 -30.04
N SER A 453 -2.70 14.35 -31.07
CA SER A 453 -2.02 13.05 -31.18
C SER A 453 -0.49 13.14 -31.06
N ALA A 454 0.14 14.17 -31.66
CA ALA A 454 1.60 14.35 -31.59
C ALA A 454 2.06 14.71 -30.16
N ALA A 455 1.30 15.48 -29.38
CA ALA A 455 1.59 15.78 -27.99
C ALA A 455 1.52 14.51 -27.13
N LYS A 456 0.46 13.70 -27.28
CA LYS A 456 0.32 12.42 -26.58
C LYS A 456 1.47 11.46 -26.89
N GLU A 457 1.79 11.27 -28.16
CA GLU A 457 2.83 10.33 -28.57
C GLU A 457 4.23 10.80 -28.09
N LEU A 458 4.53 12.10 -28.18
CA LEU A 458 5.81 12.61 -27.69
C LEU A 458 5.90 12.49 -26.16
N LEU A 459 4.81 12.74 -25.42
CA LEU A 459 4.75 12.55 -23.97
C LEU A 459 4.93 11.08 -23.59
N ALA A 460 4.27 10.16 -24.31
CA ALA A 460 4.39 8.72 -24.08
C ALA A 460 5.84 8.25 -24.25
N ARG A 461 6.51 8.66 -25.35
CA ARG A 461 7.93 8.35 -25.57
C ARG A 461 8.86 8.99 -24.53
N THR A 462 8.52 10.18 -24.06
CA THR A 462 9.29 10.84 -22.99
C THR A 462 9.17 10.06 -21.68
N PHE A 463 7.96 9.59 -21.34
CA PHE A 463 7.73 8.73 -20.19
C PHE A 463 8.48 7.40 -20.29
N GLU A 464 8.48 6.73 -21.45
CA GLU A 464 9.26 5.51 -21.66
C GLU A 464 10.76 5.73 -21.41
N ARG A 465 11.32 6.82 -21.90
CA ARG A 465 12.74 7.14 -21.64
C ARG A 465 13.03 7.43 -20.17
N LEU A 466 12.14 8.12 -19.46
CA LEU A 466 12.24 8.32 -18.01
C LEU A 466 12.15 7.00 -17.25
N ALA A 467 11.26 6.11 -17.68
CA ALA A 467 11.09 4.78 -17.11
C ALA A 467 12.34 3.90 -17.27
N HIS A 468 12.95 3.92 -18.44
CA HIS A 468 14.14 3.10 -18.73
C HIS A 468 15.33 3.48 -17.84
N GLY A 469 15.48 4.76 -17.47
CA GLY A 469 16.53 5.23 -16.57
C GLY A 469 16.21 5.08 -15.08
N ALA A 470 14.95 4.80 -14.70
CA ALA A 470 14.53 4.80 -13.31
C ALA A 470 15.04 3.58 -12.55
N GLU A 471 15.78 3.79 -11.45
CA GLU A 471 16.10 2.76 -10.47
C GLU A 471 14.87 2.40 -9.61
N ASN A 472 14.01 3.38 -9.37
CA ASN A 472 12.78 3.18 -8.62
C ASN A 472 11.73 2.48 -9.49
N ALA A 473 11.36 1.26 -9.09
CA ALA A 473 10.41 0.44 -9.84
C ALA A 473 9.02 1.09 -9.93
N THR A 474 8.55 1.71 -8.85
CA THR A 474 7.22 2.32 -8.84
C THR A 474 7.15 3.57 -9.71
N TRP A 475 8.23 4.35 -9.81
CA TRP A 475 8.32 5.47 -10.76
C TRP A 475 8.37 4.96 -12.21
N ARG A 476 9.19 3.93 -12.48
CA ARG A 476 9.20 3.26 -13.77
C ARG A 476 7.79 2.84 -14.19
N ASN A 477 7.09 2.14 -13.30
CA ASN A 477 5.74 1.65 -13.58
C ASN A 477 4.76 2.80 -13.83
N CYS A 478 4.79 3.87 -13.02
CA CYS A 478 3.97 5.05 -13.24
C CYS A 478 4.20 5.69 -14.61
N TYR A 479 5.45 5.84 -15.03
CA TYR A 479 5.78 6.38 -16.36
C TYR A 479 5.27 5.48 -17.49
N LEU A 480 5.49 4.17 -17.40
CA LEU A 480 5.04 3.22 -18.42
C LEU A 480 3.51 3.12 -18.48
N MET A 481 2.82 3.12 -17.32
CA MET A 481 1.35 3.17 -17.27
C MET A 481 0.82 4.46 -17.89
N GLY A 482 1.46 5.59 -17.62
CA GLY A 482 1.13 6.87 -18.25
C GLY A 482 1.29 6.83 -19.76
N ALA A 483 2.37 6.23 -20.26
CA ALA A 483 2.58 6.04 -21.71
C ALA A 483 1.53 5.12 -22.33
N LEU A 484 1.14 4.05 -21.64
CA LEU A 484 0.09 3.13 -22.05
C LEU A 484 -1.26 3.85 -22.16
N GLU A 485 -1.65 4.62 -21.14
CA GLU A 485 -2.92 5.34 -21.11
C GLU A 485 -2.98 6.44 -22.19
N LEU A 486 -1.89 7.16 -22.45
CA LEU A 486 -1.83 8.15 -23.54
C LEU A 486 -2.11 7.54 -24.92
N ARG A 487 -1.69 6.30 -25.17
CA ARG A 487 -1.85 5.62 -26.47
C ARG A 487 -3.15 4.84 -26.59
N GLN A 488 -3.60 4.18 -25.53
CA GLN A 488 -4.72 3.23 -25.57
C GLN A 488 -5.98 3.75 -24.87
N GLY A 489 -5.89 4.91 -24.18
CA GLY A 489 -6.92 5.39 -23.28
C GLY A 489 -6.87 4.68 -21.93
N VAL A 490 -7.86 4.97 -21.09
CA VAL A 490 -7.95 4.43 -19.73
C VAL A 490 -8.09 2.91 -19.76
N THR A 491 -7.22 2.23 -19.03
CA THR A 491 -7.27 0.78 -18.83
C THR A 491 -8.06 0.45 -17.56
N LYS A 492 -8.83 -0.65 -17.59
CA LYS A 492 -9.60 -1.08 -16.42
C LYS A 492 -8.70 -1.45 -15.26
N THR A 493 -9.08 -1.03 -14.07
CA THR A 493 -8.40 -1.40 -12.82
C THR A 493 -8.77 -2.85 -12.45
N PRO A 494 -7.80 -3.78 -12.39
CA PRO A 494 -8.09 -5.21 -12.20
C PRO A 494 -8.40 -5.61 -10.75
N LEU A 495 -8.23 -4.71 -9.79
CA LEU A 495 -8.46 -4.95 -8.37
C LEU A 495 -9.85 -4.51 -7.92
N SER A 496 -10.37 -5.19 -6.88
CA SER A 496 -11.63 -4.85 -6.25
C SER A 496 -11.56 -5.08 -4.74
N ALA A 497 -11.98 -4.09 -3.97
CA ALA A 497 -12.11 -4.20 -2.51
C ALA A 497 -13.43 -4.87 -2.04
N ARG A 498 -14.22 -5.46 -2.96
CA ARG A 498 -15.55 -6.02 -2.62
C ARG A 498 -15.53 -7.07 -1.51
N GLY A 499 -14.48 -7.87 -1.40
CA GLY A 499 -14.33 -8.87 -0.34
C GLY A 499 -14.21 -8.29 1.07
N MET A 500 -13.82 -7.02 1.19
CA MET A 500 -13.64 -6.35 2.48
C MET A 500 -14.93 -5.74 3.05
N THR A 501 -15.93 -5.46 2.22
CA THR A 501 -17.18 -4.79 2.67
C THR A 501 -17.95 -5.63 3.70
N THR A 502 -17.80 -6.95 3.67
CA THR A 502 -18.46 -7.84 4.63
C THR A 502 -17.84 -7.79 6.04
N ALA A 503 -16.64 -7.24 6.19
CA ALA A 503 -15.93 -7.14 7.46
C ALA A 503 -16.10 -5.76 8.14
N LEU A 504 -16.69 -4.76 7.45
CA LEU A 504 -16.90 -3.42 7.99
C LEU A 504 -17.79 -3.42 9.23
N SER A 505 -17.45 -2.64 10.26
CA SER A 505 -18.40 -2.30 11.31
C SER A 505 -19.55 -1.46 10.74
N VAL A 506 -20.66 -1.36 11.49
CA VAL A 506 -21.80 -0.51 11.07
C VAL A 506 -21.36 0.96 10.93
N GLU A 507 -20.55 1.45 11.86
CA GLU A 507 -20.01 2.81 11.81
C GLU A 507 -19.19 3.03 10.51
N GLN A 508 -18.28 2.12 10.18
CA GLN A 508 -17.49 2.18 8.95
C GLN A 508 -18.34 2.09 7.68
N ILE A 509 -19.43 1.32 7.70
CA ILE A 509 -20.39 1.28 6.59
C ILE A 509 -21.04 2.66 6.40
N PHE A 510 -21.48 3.30 7.46
CA PHE A 510 -22.10 4.62 7.38
C PHE A 510 -21.10 5.72 7.02
N ASP A 511 -19.87 5.67 7.54
CA ASP A 511 -18.79 6.59 7.13
C ASP A 511 -18.49 6.47 5.64
N THR A 512 -18.43 5.23 5.13
CA THR A 512 -18.25 4.97 3.70
C THR A 512 -19.43 5.51 2.89
N LEU A 513 -20.65 5.35 3.38
CA LEU A 513 -21.86 5.89 2.73
C LEU A 513 -21.83 7.42 2.70
N ALA A 514 -21.38 8.06 3.78
CA ALA A 514 -21.25 9.51 3.87
C ALA A 514 -20.29 10.09 2.80
N THR A 515 -19.20 9.39 2.47
CA THR A 515 -18.28 9.82 1.41
C THR A 515 -18.87 9.78 0.01
N ARG A 516 -20.02 9.14 -0.18
CA ARG A 516 -20.71 9.02 -1.47
C ARG A 516 -21.83 10.05 -1.67
N VAL A 517 -22.16 10.83 -0.65
CA VAL A 517 -23.21 11.85 -0.78
C VAL A 517 -22.75 12.95 -1.74
N ASN A 518 -23.52 13.17 -2.81
CA ASN A 518 -23.36 14.32 -3.68
C ASN A 518 -23.90 15.58 -2.96
N GLY A 519 -22.98 16.31 -2.33
CA GLY A 519 -23.33 17.46 -1.50
C GLY A 519 -24.20 18.49 -2.24
N PRO A 520 -23.83 18.97 -3.44
CA PRO A 520 -24.64 19.88 -4.23
C PRO A 520 -26.08 19.40 -4.50
N GLU A 521 -26.27 18.12 -4.83
CA GLU A 521 -27.59 17.55 -5.04
C GLU A 521 -28.38 17.38 -3.73
N ALA A 522 -27.66 17.22 -2.61
CA ALA A 522 -28.24 16.98 -1.30
C ALA A 522 -28.49 18.27 -0.48
N TRP A 523 -28.14 19.49 -0.94
CA TRP A 523 -28.22 20.70 -0.13
C TRP A 523 -29.57 20.98 0.50
N ASP A 524 -30.65 20.79 -0.27
CA ASP A 524 -32.02 21.09 0.16
C ASP A 524 -32.74 19.84 0.74
N HIS A 525 -32.08 18.68 0.71
CA HIS A 525 -32.63 17.45 1.24
C HIS A 525 -32.33 17.32 2.73
N ARG A 526 -33.33 16.77 3.44
CA ARG A 526 -33.21 16.41 4.85
C ARG A 526 -33.80 15.03 5.05
N ALA A 527 -33.10 14.17 5.78
CA ALA A 527 -33.60 12.86 6.18
C ALA A 527 -32.90 12.43 7.46
N THR A 528 -33.65 11.91 8.40
CA THR A 528 -33.15 11.36 9.66
C THR A 528 -33.61 9.91 9.76
N LEU A 529 -32.66 8.99 9.73
CA LEU A 529 -32.93 7.55 9.77
C LEU A 529 -32.32 6.95 11.04
N ASP A 530 -33.11 6.23 11.82
CA ASP A 530 -32.63 5.45 12.94
C ASP A 530 -32.50 3.99 12.55
N TRP A 531 -31.49 3.33 13.08
CA TRP A 531 -31.11 1.97 12.76
C TRP A 531 -30.88 1.16 14.03
N HIS A 532 -31.70 0.13 14.26
CA HIS A 532 -31.56 -0.81 15.34
C HIS A 532 -30.98 -2.14 14.80
N PHE A 533 -29.76 -2.46 15.18
CA PHE A 533 -29.12 -3.71 14.82
C PHE A 533 -29.36 -4.78 15.88
N THR A 534 -30.26 -5.71 15.61
CA THR A 534 -30.70 -6.72 16.57
C THR A 534 -29.65 -7.80 16.87
N ASP A 535 -28.76 -8.07 15.95
CA ASP A 535 -27.65 -9.01 16.08
C ASP A 535 -26.45 -8.44 16.87
N LEU A 536 -26.32 -7.11 16.93
CA LEU A 536 -25.24 -6.42 17.63
C LEU A 536 -25.72 -5.73 18.93
N GLY A 537 -27.01 -5.50 19.08
CA GLY A 537 -27.58 -4.70 20.18
C GLY A 537 -27.22 -3.22 20.08
N GLU A 538 -26.93 -2.73 18.86
CA GLU A 538 -26.45 -1.37 18.61
C GLU A 538 -27.52 -0.51 17.95
N TRP A 539 -27.46 0.80 18.25
CA TRP A 539 -28.31 1.80 17.63
C TRP A 539 -27.48 2.88 16.97
N TYR A 540 -27.89 3.30 15.78
CA TYR A 540 -27.28 4.40 15.04
C TYR A 540 -28.34 5.35 14.51
N ARG A 541 -27.98 6.62 14.38
CA ARG A 541 -28.73 7.63 13.65
C ARG A 541 -27.90 8.15 12.49
N THR A 542 -28.46 8.21 11.29
CA THR A 542 -27.87 8.91 10.14
C THR A 542 -28.72 10.14 9.83
N SER A 543 -28.09 11.30 9.82
CA SER A 543 -28.74 12.59 9.54
C SER A 543 -28.19 13.20 8.27
N LEU A 544 -29.03 13.27 7.22
CA LEU A 544 -28.73 14.02 5.99
C LEU A 544 -29.20 15.46 6.16
N ARG A 545 -28.26 16.40 6.10
CA ARG A 545 -28.55 17.84 6.22
C ARG A 545 -27.41 18.66 5.62
N ASN A 546 -27.73 19.79 4.98
CA ASN A 546 -26.74 20.69 4.38
C ASN A 546 -25.73 19.96 3.45
N GLY A 547 -26.20 18.96 2.73
CA GLY A 547 -25.35 18.18 1.82
C GLY A 547 -24.41 17.17 2.50
N ALA A 548 -24.53 16.93 3.80
CA ALA A 548 -23.69 15.99 4.54
C ALA A 548 -24.53 14.92 5.24
N LEU A 549 -24.08 13.67 5.20
CA LEU A 549 -24.61 12.58 5.99
C LEU A 549 -23.73 12.41 7.24
N VAL A 550 -24.33 12.55 8.41
CA VAL A 550 -23.64 12.43 9.70
C VAL A 550 -24.15 11.20 10.42
N PRO A 551 -23.36 10.12 10.52
CA PRO A 551 -23.69 8.98 11.37
C PRO A 551 -23.36 9.28 12.82
N THR A 552 -24.19 8.79 13.73
CA THR A 552 -23.99 8.92 15.18
C THR A 552 -24.40 7.60 15.82
N ARG A 553 -23.50 6.96 16.56
CA ARG A 553 -23.83 5.85 17.44
C ARG A 553 -24.63 6.38 18.61
N MET A 554 -25.72 5.71 18.94
CA MET A 554 -26.59 6.07 20.04
C MET A 554 -26.36 5.08 21.19
N ASP A 555 -25.81 5.58 22.30
CA ASP A 555 -25.70 4.77 23.50
C ASP A 555 -27.10 4.61 24.12
N PRO A 556 -27.47 3.41 24.58
CA PRO A 556 -28.70 3.26 25.34
C PRO A 556 -28.59 4.13 26.59
N VAL A 557 -29.35 5.21 26.65
CA VAL A 557 -29.49 5.98 27.88
C VAL A 557 -30.04 5.01 28.90
N GLU A 558 -29.39 4.81 30.05
CA GLU A 558 -29.97 4.18 31.22
C GLU A 558 -31.19 5.01 31.63
N THR A 559 -32.34 4.71 31.05
CA THR A 559 -33.60 5.28 31.49
C THR A 559 -33.94 4.61 32.82
N ALA A 560 -33.60 5.28 33.92
CA ALA A 560 -34.35 5.11 35.15
C ALA A 560 -35.82 5.41 34.81
N VAL A 561 -36.66 4.37 34.92
CA VAL A 561 -38.10 4.36 34.75
C VAL A 561 -38.64 4.12 33.32
N GLY A 562 -38.83 2.84 32.97
CA GLY A 562 -40.03 2.34 32.30
C GLY A 562 -40.48 2.99 30.98
N PHE A 563 -39.61 3.05 29.95
CA PHE A 563 -40.04 3.24 28.59
C PHE A 563 -39.41 2.15 27.68
N GLU A 564 -40.26 1.26 27.15
CA GLU A 564 -39.96 0.47 25.96
C GLU A 564 -39.99 1.44 24.77
N GLY A 565 -38.84 2.02 24.44
CA GLY A 565 -38.68 2.91 23.28
C GLY A 565 -37.21 3.17 22.99
N ALA A 566 -36.88 3.46 21.72
CA ALA A 566 -35.55 3.81 21.27
C ALA A 566 -34.84 4.81 22.20
N PRO A 567 -33.49 4.71 22.39
CA PRO A 567 -32.74 5.66 23.18
C PRO A 567 -33.01 7.09 22.69
N GLY A 568 -33.54 7.95 23.57
CA GLY A 568 -33.96 9.29 23.18
C GLY A 568 -32.80 10.20 22.87
N PHE A 569 -32.66 10.60 21.62
CA PHE A 569 -32.05 11.89 21.32
C PHE A 569 -33.05 12.97 21.83
N GLU A 570 -32.65 13.82 22.75
CA GLU A 570 -33.39 15.06 23.00
C GLU A 570 -33.35 15.90 21.72
N GLY A 571 -34.35 15.78 20.85
CA GLY A 571 -34.35 16.48 19.56
C GLY A 571 -35.44 15.98 18.63
N THR A 572 -35.22 16.07 17.35
CA THR A 572 -36.15 15.78 16.27
C THR A 572 -36.39 14.26 16.15
N PRO A 573 -37.64 13.77 16.06
CA PRO A 573 -37.95 12.38 15.76
C PRO A 573 -37.31 11.95 14.42
N ALA A 574 -36.93 10.66 14.31
CA ALA A 574 -36.50 10.12 13.02
C ALA A 574 -37.68 10.08 12.04
N ASP A 575 -37.39 10.31 10.76
CA ASP A 575 -38.38 10.16 9.67
C ASP A 575 -38.75 8.68 9.48
N VAL A 576 -37.74 7.79 9.63
CA VAL A 576 -37.94 6.34 9.58
C VAL A 576 -36.98 5.65 10.56
N THR A 577 -37.45 4.56 11.17
CA THR A 577 -36.64 3.67 12.01
C THR A 577 -36.66 2.27 11.41
N PHE A 578 -35.49 1.67 11.23
CA PHE A 578 -35.29 0.31 10.76
C PHE A 578 -34.87 -0.61 11.90
N THR A 579 -35.45 -1.82 11.92
CA THR A 579 -35.00 -2.93 12.78
C THR A 579 -34.48 -4.04 11.87
N LEU A 580 -33.17 -4.29 11.95
CA LEU A 580 -32.49 -5.17 11.01
C LEU A 580 -31.23 -5.79 11.63
N THR A 581 -30.65 -6.74 10.93
CA THR A 581 -29.31 -7.24 11.22
C THR A 581 -28.28 -6.56 10.32
N ARG A 582 -26.98 -6.61 10.71
CA ARG A 582 -25.89 -6.09 9.86
C ARG A 582 -25.85 -6.73 8.45
N PRO A 583 -26.03 -8.07 8.26
CA PRO A 583 -26.17 -8.65 6.93
C PRO A 583 -27.33 -8.05 6.11
N GLN A 584 -28.48 -7.78 6.73
CA GLN A 584 -29.61 -7.14 6.06
C GLN A 584 -29.29 -5.70 5.61
N LEU A 585 -28.47 -4.95 6.36
CA LEU A 585 -27.98 -3.64 5.90
C LEU A 585 -27.16 -3.78 4.61
N LEU A 586 -26.24 -4.76 4.55
CA LEU A 586 -25.42 -5.00 3.35
C LEU A 586 -26.28 -5.39 2.13
N ASP A 587 -27.30 -6.22 2.33
CA ASP A 587 -28.27 -6.56 1.29
C ASP A 587 -29.06 -5.33 0.83
N LEU A 588 -29.50 -4.48 1.77
CA LEU A 588 -30.20 -3.22 1.46
C LEU A 588 -29.33 -2.28 0.61
N LEU A 589 -28.06 -2.12 0.97
CA LEU A 589 -27.10 -1.31 0.21
C LEU A 589 -26.80 -1.90 -1.19
N ALA A 590 -26.96 -3.21 -1.35
CA ALA A 590 -26.90 -3.90 -2.64
C ALA A 590 -28.23 -3.82 -3.42
N GLY A 591 -29.22 -3.08 -2.92
CA GLY A 591 -30.54 -2.92 -3.54
C GLY A 591 -31.49 -4.11 -3.37
N LYS A 592 -31.30 -4.93 -2.33
CA LYS A 592 -32.06 -6.17 -2.05
C LYS A 592 -32.71 -6.13 -0.66
N GLY A 593 -33.73 -6.93 -0.47
CA GLY A 593 -34.25 -7.30 0.86
C GLY A 593 -35.00 -6.22 1.63
N LEU A 594 -35.33 -5.07 1.03
CA LEU A 594 -36.08 -4.01 1.71
C LEU A 594 -37.45 -4.51 2.24
N ASP A 595 -38.08 -5.42 1.52
CA ASP A 595 -39.36 -6.03 1.86
C ASP A 595 -39.28 -6.99 3.07
N THR A 596 -38.07 -7.38 3.46
CA THR A 596 -37.83 -8.26 4.63
C THR A 596 -37.38 -7.50 5.88
N ILE A 597 -37.21 -6.18 5.79
CA ILE A 597 -36.72 -5.35 6.89
C ILE A 597 -37.89 -4.66 7.56
N GLU A 598 -38.03 -4.85 8.88
CA GLU A 598 -39.04 -4.16 9.68
C GLU A 598 -38.68 -2.67 9.78
N HIS A 599 -39.66 -1.81 9.52
CA HIS A 599 -39.48 -0.36 9.65
C HIS A 599 -40.76 0.34 10.12
N THR A 600 -40.59 1.49 10.75
CA THR A 600 -41.66 2.40 11.15
C THR A 600 -41.35 3.81 10.67
N GLY A 601 -42.39 4.58 10.27
CA GLY A 601 -42.20 5.93 9.72
C GLY A 601 -42.20 6.00 8.19
N ASP A 602 -41.66 7.08 7.63
CA ASP A 602 -41.69 7.34 6.19
C ASP A 602 -40.47 6.78 5.47
N ILE A 603 -40.66 5.69 4.71
CA ILE A 603 -39.63 5.08 3.85
C ILE A 603 -39.13 6.04 2.76
N GLY A 604 -39.82 7.15 2.52
CA GLY A 604 -39.39 8.20 1.61
C GLY A 604 -38.04 8.80 2.01
N ALA A 605 -37.71 8.83 3.30
CA ALA A 605 -36.44 9.31 3.83
C ALA A 605 -35.25 8.46 3.33
N LEU A 606 -35.40 7.11 3.29
CA LEU A 606 -34.38 6.24 2.69
C LEU A 606 -34.21 6.49 1.19
N ARG A 607 -35.31 6.68 0.47
CA ARG A 607 -35.26 6.99 -0.97
C ARG A 607 -34.56 8.31 -1.23
N THR A 608 -34.82 9.32 -0.39
CA THR A 608 -34.13 10.61 -0.43
C THR A 608 -32.62 10.42 -0.25
N LEU A 609 -32.19 9.68 0.78
CA LEU A 609 -30.78 9.40 0.99
C LEU A 609 -30.16 8.68 -0.23
N VAL A 610 -30.79 7.62 -0.70
CA VAL A 610 -30.25 6.82 -1.84
C VAL A 610 -30.16 7.64 -3.12
N SER A 611 -31.12 8.58 -3.34
CA SER A 611 -31.15 9.39 -4.58
C SER A 611 -30.01 10.39 -4.74
N VAL A 612 -29.32 10.72 -3.64
CA VAL A 612 -28.21 11.67 -3.61
C VAL A 612 -26.84 10.99 -3.44
N LEU A 613 -26.77 9.67 -3.59
CA LEU A 613 -25.51 8.93 -3.51
C LEU A 613 -24.88 8.75 -4.88
N ASP A 614 -23.66 9.25 -5.04
CA ASP A 614 -22.86 9.01 -6.24
C ASP A 614 -22.32 7.58 -6.30
N THR A 615 -22.08 7.14 -7.53
CA THR A 615 -21.27 5.94 -7.79
C THR A 615 -19.82 6.35 -8.02
N THR A 616 -18.89 5.58 -7.47
CA THR A 616 -17.45 5.82 -7.69
C THR A 616 -17.06 5.34 -9.10
N ASP A 617 -16.13 6.06 -9.75
CA ASP A 617 -15.52 5.67 -11.01
C ASP A 617 -14.13 5.06 -10.74
N PRO A 618 -13.92 3.74 -10.91
CA PRO A 618 -12.62 3.11 -10.72
C PRO A 618 -11.64 3.35 -11.88
N ASP A 619 -12.13 3.85 -13.01
CA ASP A 619 -11.38 3.96 -14.26
C ASP A 619 -11.23 5.43 -14.71
N PHE A 620 -11.14 6.38 -13.76
CA PHE A 620 -10.90 7.78 -14.10
C PHE A 620 -9.53 8.01 -14.77
N PRO A 621 -9.42 8.97 -15.72
CA PRO A 621 -8.15 9.27 -16.39
C PRO A 621 -7.13 9.90 -15.40
N ILE A 622 -5.83 9.65 -15.63
CA ILE A 622 -4.73 10.20 -14.82
C ILE A 622 -3.85 11.14 -15.63
N VAL A 623 -3.57 10.81 -16.89
CA VAL A 623 -2.64 11.58 -17.74
C VAL A 623 -3.33 12.46 -18.75
N THR A 624 -4.65 12.44 -18.79
CA THR A 624 -5.51 13.34 -19.60
C THR A 624 -6.53 14.00 -18.68
N PRO A 625 -7.18 15.11 -19.11
CA PRO A 625 -8.26 15.76 -18.37
C PRO A 625 -9.42 14.85 -18.05
#